data_11a98ef0b22523df5f199a935a8f3f2b
#
_entry.id   11a98ef0b22523df5f199a935a8f3f2b
#
_cell.length_a   1.000
_cell.length_b   1.000
_cell.length_c   1.000
_cell.angle_alpha   90.00
_cell.angle_beta   90.00
_cell.angle_gamma   90.00
#
_symmetry.space_group_name_H-M   'P 1'
#
loop_
_entity.id
_entity.type
_entity.pdbx_description
1 polymer ?
#
loop_
_entity_poly.entity_id
_entity_poly.type
_entity_poly.pdbx_seq_one_letter_code
_entity_poly.pdbx_strand_id
1 'polypeptide(L)'
;HVRSRRQRQMCIRDSLKQIAVDTNATWAKRLDIPVSTAISCVKPSGTVSQLVNSSSGIHARHSAYYVRTVRGDNKDPLTKFMMDQGIPNEPDVMKPDQTTVFSFPMKAPEGAVTTSDMSAIQQLEMWLAYQRSWCEHKPSVTINVKKDEWFEVGAFVYRHFDEMSGVSFLPFNEHTYQQAPYQECLPTDYHILLDQMPDSIDWDKLSDYEQEDNTAGSQTLACSGDSCEIVDLV
;
A
#
# COMPACT_ATOMS: atom_id res chain seq x y z
N HIS A 1 1.23 -23.56 -21.91
CA HIS A 1 2.22 -23.20 -20.89
C HIS A 1 1.68 -22.22 -19.81
N VAL A 2 0.88 -21.21 -20.18
CA VAL A 2 0.34 -20.21 -19.22
C VAL A 2 -0.68 -20.85 -18.27
N ARG A 3 -1.57 -21.73 -18.74
CA ARG A 3 -2.54 -22.42 -17.87
C ARG A 3 -1.87 -23.34 -16.84
N SER A 4 -0.82 -24.06 -17.23
CA SER A 4 -0.08 -24.95 -16.30
C SER A 4 0.67 -24.19 -15.22
N ARG A 5 1.16 -22.97 -15.52
CA ARG A 5 1.83 -22.09 -14.56
C ARG A 5 0.84 -21.52 -13.53
N ARG A 6 -0.34 -21.04 -13.97
CA ARG A 6 -1.43 -20.58 -13.08
C ARG A 6 -1.91 -21.71 -12.16
N GLN A 7 -2.15 -22.89 -12.70
CA GLN A 7 -2.60 -24.04 -11.92
C GLN A 7 -1.57 -24.47 -10.88
N ARG A 8 -0.28 -24.50 -11.22
CA ARG A 8 0.82 -24.80 -10.28
C ARG A 8 0.88 -23.77 -9.15
N GLN A 9 0.74 -22.47 -9.45
CA GLN A 9 0.71 -21.43 -8.44
C GLN A 9 -0.49 -21.55 -7.50
N MET A 10 -1.66 -21.95 -7.98
CA MET A 10 -2.83 -22.22 -7.15
C MET A 10 -2.58 -23.39 -6.20
N CYS A 11 -2.07 -24.52 -6.70
CA CYS A 11 -1.73 -25.69 -5.87
C CYS A 11 -0.70 -25.37 -4.79
N ILE A 12 0.31 -24.55 -5.09
CA ILE A 12 1.30 -24.11 -4.09
C ILE A 12 0.60 -23.28 -2.99
N ARG A 13 -0.25 -22.34 -3.35
CA ARG A 13 -0.98 -21.51 -2.37
C ARG A 13 -1.89 -22.36 -1.49
N ASP A 14 -2.63 -23.28 -2.08
CA ASP A 14 -3.52 -24.20 -1.33
C ASP A 14 -2.72 -25.05 -0.33
N SER A 15 -1.58 -25.58 -0.74
CA SER A 15 -0.71 -26.35 0.15
C SER A 15 -0.15 -25.49 1.30
N LEU A 16 0.29 -24.26 1.00
CA LEU A 16 0.79 -23.33 2.02
C LEU A 16 -0.32 -22.89 2.98
N LYS A 17 -1.52 -22.68 2.47
CA LYS A 17 -2.70 -22.39 3.29
C LYS A 17 -2.97 -23.51 4.27
N GLN A 18 -2.99 -24.76 3.79
CA GLN A 18 -3.26 -25.91 4.64
C GLN A 18 -2.19 -26.04 5.75
N ILE A 19 -0.90 -25.85 5.42
CA ILE A 19 0.18 -25.84 6.42
C ILE A 19 -0.06 -24.76 7.48
N ALA A 20 -0.47 -23.56 7.08
CA ALA A 20 -0.75 -22.48 8.01
C ALA A 20 -1.91 -22.82 8.96
N VAL A 21 -2.99 -23.41 8.43
CA VAL A 21 -4.17 -23.85 9.21
C VAL A 21 -3.77 -24.93 10.22
N ASP A 22 -3.04 -25.97 9.78
CA ASP A 22 -2.60 -27.08 10.64
C ASP A 22 -1.64 -26.61 11.73
N THR A 23 -0.75 -25.68 11.39
CA THR A 23 0.17 -25.06 12.34
C THR A 23 -0.58 -24.26 13.40
N ASN A 24 -1.57 -23.44 12.98
CA ASN A 24 -2.41 -22.68 13.91
C ASN A 24 -3.15 -23.64 14.87
N ALA A 25 -3.79 -24.68 14.37
CA ALA A 25 -4.49 -25.66 15.20
C ALA A 25 -3.56 -26.33 16.22
N THR A 26 -2.36 -26.69 15.79
CA THR A 26 -1.34 -27.31 16.64
C THR A 26 -0.90 -26.40 17.78
N TRP A 27 -0.61 -25.12 17.48
CA TRP A 27 -0.17 -24.16 18.48
C TRP A 27 -1.31 -23.67 19.37
N ALA A 28 -2.51 -23.50 18.83
CA ALA A 28 -3.70 -23.16 19.63
C ALA A 28 -3.93 -24.20 20.73
N LYS A 29 -3.83 -25.49 20.38
CA LYS A 29 -3.95 -26.59 21.35
C LYS A 29 -2.83 -26.56 22.41
N ARG A 30 -1.57 -26.25 22.01
CA ARG A 30 -0.44 -26.17 22.95
C ARG A 30 -0.57 -25.00 23.92
N LEU A 31 -1.13 -23.89 23.46
CA LEU A 31 -1.29 -22.66 24.24
C LEU A 31 -2.62 -22.61 24.99
N ASP A 32 -3.46 -23.62 24.86
CA ASP A 32 -4.81 -23.71 25.44
C ASP A 32 -5.68 -22.47 25.09
N ILE A 33 -5.67 -22.10 23.81
CA ILE A 33 -6.46 -21.00 23.27
C ILE A 33 -7.33 -21.49 22.10
N PRO A 34 -8.45 -20.80 21.77
CA PRO A 34 -9.24 -21.15 20.59
C PRO A 34 -8.44 -21.07 19.29
N VAL A 35 -8.74 -21.96 18.35
CA VAL A 35 -8.22 -21.88 16.98
C VAL A 35 -8.70 -20.60 16.31
N SER A 36 -7.82 -19.93 15.56
CA SER A 36 -8.19 -18.73 14.82
C SER A 36 -9.26 -19.01 13.77
N THR A 37 -10.25 -18.13 13.67
CA THR A 37 -11.38 -18.27 12.74
C THR A 37 -10.94 -18.11 11.27
N ALA A 38 -9.95 -17.24 11.03
CA ALA A 38 -9.34 -17.02 9.72
C ALA A 38 -7.86 -16.73 9.91
N ILE A 39 -7.00 -17.42 9.15
CA ILE A 39 -5.55 -17.41 9.35
C ILE A 39 -4.84 -16.67 8.22
N SER A 40 -5.24 -16.96 6.98
CA SER A 40 -4.56 -16.44 5.80
C SER A 40 -5.35 -15.30 5.13
N CYS A 41 -4.63 -14.25 4.78
CA CYS A 41 -5.18 -13.13 4.00
C CYS A 41 -4.08 -12.43 3.22
N VAL A 42 -4.45 -11.48 2.36
CA VAL A 42 -3.55 -10.51 1.76
C VAL A 42 -4.10 -9.12 2.04
N LYS A 43 -3.28 -8.29 2.66
CA LYS A 43 -3.60 -6.90 2.97
C LYS A 43 -2.57 -5.98 2.31
N PRO A 44 -2.98 -4.78 1.86
CA PRO A 44 -2.02 -3.77 1.43
C PRO A 44 -1.18 -3.31 2.63
N SER A 45 0.06 -2.94 2.37
CA SER A 45 0.90 -2.27 3.35
C SER A 45 1.09 -0.80 2.95
N GLY A 46 0.93 0.13 3.89
CA GLY A 46 1.10 1.55 3.62
C GLY A 46 2.55 1.93 3.34
N THR A 47 3.46 1.52 4.19
CA THR A 47 4.87 1.93 4.19
C THR A 47 5.87 0.78 4.06
N VAL A 48 5.61 -0.36 4.72
CA VAL A 48 6.56 -1.49 4.75
C VAL A 48 6.93 -2.00 3.35
N SER A 49 5.96 -2.07 2.42
CA SER A 49 6.24 -2.45 1.04
C SER A 49 7.21 -1.49 0.33
N GLN A 50 7.14 -0.19 0.64
CA GLN A 50 8.06 0.80 0.09
C GLN A 50 9.47 0.62 0.66
N LEU A 51 9.57 0.36 1.97
CA LEU A 51 10.84 0.11 2.65
C LEU A 51 11.61 -1.07 2.05
N VAL A 52 10.92 -2.16 1.72
CA VAL A 52 11.52 -3.36 1.12
C VAL A 52 11.43 -3.36 -0.42
N ASN A 53 11.05 -2.24 -1.03
CA ASN A 53 10.89 -2.04 -2.47
C ASN A 53 10.06 -3.13 -3.17
N SER A 54 8.95 -3.51 -2.56
CA SER A 54 8.00 -4.49 -3.14
C SER A 54 6.63 -3.87 -3.40
N SER A 55 5.75 -4.61 -4.05
CA SER A 55 4.35 -4.21 -4.25
C SER A 55 3.55 -4.33 -2.96
N SER A 56 2.53 -3.48 -2.79
CA SER A 56 1.62 -3.51 -1.66
C SER A 56 0.57 -4.61 -1.83
N GLY A 57 0.75 -5.74 -1.17
CA GLY A 57 -0.15 -6.89 -1.29
C GLY A 57 -0.21 -7.41 -2.73
N ILE A 58 -1.41 -7.44 -3.31
CA ILE A 58 -1.65 -7.87 -4.70
C ILE A 58 -1.79 -6.71 -5.69
N HIS A 59 -1.44 -5.49 -5.27
CA HIS A 59 -1.43 -4.34 -6.18
C HIS A 59 -0.22 -4.37 -7.11
N ALA A 60 -0.38 -3.82 -8.33
CA ALA A 60 0.76 -3.46 -9.15
C ALA A 60 1.56 -2.30 -8.53
N ARG A 61 2.79 -2.09 -8.98
CA ARG A 61 3.54 -0.88 -8.65
C ARG A 61 2.87 0.33 -9.29
N HIS A 62 2.95 1.49 -8.65
CA HIS A 62 2.31 2.69 -9.19
C HIS A 62 2.82 3.01 -10.61
N SER A 63 4.13 3.18 -10.75
CA SER A 63 4.82 3.36 -12.04
C SER A 63 6.29 2.97 -11.91
N ALA A 64 7.07 3.06 -12.98
CA ALA A 64 8.50 2.76 -12.98
C ALA A 64 9.30 3.76 -12.12
N TYR A 65 8.94 5.05 -12.20
CA TYR A 65 9.49 6.14 -11.39
C TYR A 65 8.33 6.97 -10.84
N TYR A 66 8.36 7.25 -9.55
CA TYR A 66 7.32 8.03 -8.88
C TYR A 66 7.85 8.72 -7.63
N VAL A 67 7.16 9.77 -7.24
CA VAL A 67 7.37 10.43 -5.95
C VAL A 67 6.37 9.84 -4.95
N ARG A 68 6.87 9.34 -3.83
CA ARG A 68 6.06 8.97 -2.68
C ARG A 68 6.01 10.14 -1.71
N THR A 69 4.83 10.66 -1.44
CA THR A 69 4.65 11.70 -0.42
C THR A 69 4.20 11.09 0.91
N VAL A 70 4.73 11.61 2.00
CA VAL A 70 4.38 11.21 3.37
C VAL A 70 4.08 12.47 4.17
N ARG A 71 2.97 12.46 4.87
CA ARG A 71 2.55 13.57 5.73
C ARG A 71 3.06 13.35 7.15
N GLY A 72 3.65 14.39 7.73
CA GLY A 72 4.05 14.47 9.13
C GLY A 72 3.30 15.60 9.83
N ASP A 73 2.84 15.36 11.06
CA ASP A 73 2.30 16.42 11.91
C ASP A 73 3.44 17.37 12.33
N ASN A 74 3.25 18.68 12.24
CA ASN A 74 4.26 19.66 12.60
C ASN A 74 4.59 19.65 14.11
N LYS A 75 3.76 19.04 14.94
CA LYS A 75 4.02 18.83 16.38
C LYS A 75 4.89 17.60 16.63
N ASP A 76 4.95 16.66 15.68
CA ASP A 76 5.74 15.45 15.81
C ASP A 76 7.25 15.78 15.79
N PRO A 77 8.01 15.40 16.81
CA PRO A 77 9.47 15.57 16.83
C PRO A 77 10.18 15.02 15.59
N LEU A 78 9.70 13.86 15.07
CA LEU A 78 10.24 13.26 13.86
C LEU A 78 10.08 14.18 12.64
N THR A 79 8.97 14.91 12.53
CA THR A 79 8.73 15.86 11.43
C THR A 79 9.78 16.97 11.45
N LYS A 80 10.04 17.58 12.61
CA LYS A 80 11.06 18.62 12.76
C LYS A 80 12.47 18.08 12.46
N PHE A 81 12.78 16.91 13.00
CA PHE A 81 14.05 16.23 12.75
C PHE A 81 14.27 16.01 11.25
N MET A 82 13.29 15.45 10.54
CA MET A 82 13.38 15.18 9.10
C MET A 82 13.56 16.45 8.27
N MET A 83 12.90 17.56 8.64
CA MET A 83 13.09 18.87 8.00
C MET A 83 14.53 19.37 8.20
N ASP A 84 15.05 19.30 9.41
CA ASP A 84 16.40 19.78 9.76
C ASP A 84 17.49 18.89 9.13
N GLN A 85 17.20 17.62 8.87
CA GLN A 85 18.07 16.73 8.11
C GLN A 85 18.05 17.01 6.59
N GLY A 86 17.23 17.95 6.12
CA GLY A 86 17.19 18.38 4.73
C GLY A 86 16.42 17.44 3.79
N ILE A 87 15.51 16.62 4.31
CA ILE A 87 14.63 15.83 3.45
C ILE A 87 13.69 16.77 2.68
N PRO A 88 13.53 16.64 1.35
CA PRO A 88 12.64 17.49 0.56
C PRO A 88 11.22 17.51 1.11
N ASN A 89 10.73 18.68 1.41
CA ASN A 89 9.42 18.86 2.03
C ASN A 89 8.75 20.18 1.61
N GLU A 90 7.45 20.23 1.81
CA GLU A 90 6.62 21.43 1.60
C GLU A 90 5.42 21.41 2.58
N PRO A 91 4.80 22.56 2.86
CA PRO A 91 3.57 22.59 3.64
C PRO A 91 2.43 21.86 2.92
N ASP A 92 1.56 21.16 3.69
CA ASP A 92 0.35 20.54 3.14
C ASP A 92 -0.62 21.61 2.60
N VAL A 93 -1.16 21.38 1.39
CA VAL A 93 -2.05 22.37 0.74
C VAL A 93 -3.36 22.60 1.48
N MET A 94 -3.84 21.65 2.28
CA MET A 94 -5.08 21.75 3.03
C MET A 94 -4.87 22.24 4.46
N LYS A 95 -3.74 21.89 5.07
CA LYS A 95 -3.41 22.22 6.48
C LYS A 95 -1.95 22.67 6.61
N PRO A 96 -1.55 23.78 5.99
CA PRO A 96 -0.14 24.20 5.89
C PRO A 96 0.52 24.47 7.25
N ASP A 97 -0.25 24.93 8.24
CA ASP A 97 0.26 25.25 9.57
C ASP A 97 0.41 24.00 10.48
N GLN A 98 -0.20 22.88 10.12
CA GLN A 98 -0.27 21.68 10.94
C GLN A 98 0.49 20.50 10.38
N THR A 99 0.70 20.46 9.05
CA THR A 99 1.17 19.28 8.35
C THR A 99 2.25 19.65 7.35
N THR A 100 3.33 18.90 7.36
CA THR A 100 4.41 18.94 6.38
C THR A 100 4.33 17.69 5.50
N VAL A 101 4.51 17.86 4.19
CA VAL A 101 4.54 16.79 3.20
C VAL A 101 5.97 16.56 2.75
N PHE A 102 6.52 15.39 3.04
CA PHE A 102 7.84 14.95 2.60
C PHE A 102 7.73 14.22 1.28
N SER A 103 8.71 14.43 0.40
CA SER A 103 8.79 13.82 -0.93
C SER A 103 9.97 12.87 -1.04
N PHE A 104 9.68 11.60 -1.38
CA PHE A 104 10.69 10.56 -1.53
C PHE A 104 10.72 10.05 -2.98
N PRO A 105 11.88 10.10 -3.66
CA PRO A 105 12.03 9.53 -4.99
C PRO A 105 12.01 8.00 -4.91
N MET A 106 11.14 7.37 -5.68
CA MET A 106 10.98 5.92 -5.69
C MET A 106 11.17 5.37 -7.11
N LYS A 107 11.89 4.25 -7.20
CA LYS A 107 12.08 3.51 -8.44
C LYS A 107 11.61 2.07 -8.25
N ALA A 108 10.70 1.60 -9.09
CA ALA A 108 10.28 0.21 -9.08
C ALA A 108 11.44 -0.72 -9.49
N PRO A 109 11.50 -1.96 -8.97
CA PRO A 109 12.45 -2.95 -9.44
C PRO A 109 12.32 -3.18 -10.95
N GLU A 110 13.42 -3.54 -11.60
CA GLU A 110 13.39 -3.88 -13.02
C GLU A 110 12.44 -5.05 -13.29
N GLY A 111 11.59 -4.91 -14.31
CA GLY A 111 10.58 -5.89 -14.67
C GLY A 111 9.36 -5.95 -13.71
N ALA A 112 9.25 -5.01 -12.77
CA ALA A 112 8.06 -4.90 -11.95
C ALA A 112 6.83 -4.55 -12.81
N VAL A 113 5.71 -5.21 -12.53
CA VAL A 113 4.43 -4.88 -13.17
C VAL A 113 3.90 -3.58 -12.58
N THR A 114 3.57 -2.63 -13.42
CA THR A 114 3.01 -1.33 -13.04
C THR A 114 1.51 -1.28 -13.27
N THR A 115 0.86 -0.25 -12.72
CA THR A 115 -0.59 -0.06 -12.87
C THR A 115 -0.99 0.10 -14.35
N SER A 116 -0.14 0.70 -15.18
CA SER A 116 -0.38 0.85 -16.62
C SER A 116 -0.29 -0.47 -17.39
N ASP A 117 0.47 -1.46 -16.88
CA ASP A 117 0.67 -2.76 -17.52
C ASP A 117 -0.48 -3.75 -17.30
N MET A 118 -1.37 -3.47 -16.37
CA MET A 118 -2.48 -4.35 -16.01
C MET A 118 -3.83 -3.77 -16.39
N SER A 119 -4.67 -4.59 -17.04
CA SER A 119 -6.09 -4.26 -17.17
C SER A 119 -6.85 -4.52 -15.86
N ALA A 120 -8.02 -3.90 -15.69
CA ALA A 120 -8.90 -4.13 -14.56
C ALA A 120 -9.29 -5.61 -14.43
N ILE A 121 -9.52 -6.29 -15.56
CA ILE A 121 -9.84 -7.73 -15.57
C ILE A 121 -8.65 -8.58 -15.10
N GLN A 122 -7.42 -8.26 -15.50
CA GLN A 122 -6.24 -8.97 -15.00
C GLN A 122 -6.06 -8.81 -13.50
N GLN A 123 -6.33 -7.62 -12.96
CA GLN A 123 -6.30 -7.36 -11.52
C GLN A 123 -7.39 -8.18 -10.79
N LEU A 124 -8.61 -8.22 -11.33
CA LEU A 124 -9.73 -9.02 -10.80
C LEU A 124 -9.46 -10.52 -10.86
N GLU A 125 -8.89 -11.03 -11.96
CA GLU A 125 -8.48 -12.44 -12.06
C GLU A 125 -7.41 -12.81 -11.02
N MET A 126 -6.45 -11.92 -10.79
CA MET A 126 -5.44 -12.11 -9.74
C MET A 126 -6.08 -12.11 -8.36
N TRP A 127 -6.98 -11.16 -8.07
CA TRP A 127 -7.74 -11.12 -6.82
C TRP A 127 -8.52 -12.42 -6.60
N LEU A 128 -9.24 -12.89 -7.61
CA LEU A 128 -10.04 -14.11 -7.55
C LEU A 128 -9.16 -15.36 -7.30
N ALA A 129 -7.97 -15.42 -7.90
CA ALA A 129 -7.02 -16.48 -7.65
C ALA A 129 -6.55 -16.53 -6.18
N TYR A 130 -6.32 -15.36 -5.55
CA TYR A 130 -5.97 -15.29 -4.13
C TYR A 130 -7.18 -15.59 -3.23
N GLN A 131 -8.37 -15.11 -3.59
CA GLN A 131 -9.61 -15.39 -2.86
C GLN A 131 -9.86 -16.90 -2.79
N ARG A 132 -9.69 -17.63 -3.91
CA ARG A 132 -9.97 -19.07 -3.99
C ARG A 132 -8.89 -19.94 -3.35
N SER A 133 -7.61 -19.56 -3.47
CA SER A 133 -6.50 -20.47 -3.18
C SER A 133 -5.71 -20.16 -1.91
N TRP A 134 -5.78 -18.93 -1.41
CA TRP A 134 -4.99 -18.52 -0.25
C TRP A 134 -5.83 -17.96 0.89
N CYS A 135 -6.71 -17.01 0.57
CA CYS A 135 -7.35 -16.20 1.60
C CYS A 135 -8.53 -16.90 2.25
N GLU A 136 -8.51 -16.98 3.57
CA GLU A 136 -9.70 -17.29 4.39
C GLU A 136 -10.43 -15.99 4.78
N HIS A 137 -9.66 -14.93 4.95
CA HIS A 137 -10.17 -13.57 5.10
C HIS A 137 -10.02 -12.79 3.80
N LYS A 138 -10.90 -11.82 3.56
CA LYS A 138 -10.96 -10.99 2.36
C LYS A 138 -9.57 -10.48 1.91
N PRO A 139 -9.11 -10.79 0.69
CA PRO A 139 -7.96 -10.12 0.09
C PRO A 139 -8.35 -8.69 -0.26
N SER A 140 -7.61 -7.72 0.28
CA SER A 140 -7.90 -6.30 0.03
C SER A 140 -7.19 -5.83 -1.23
N VAL A 141 -7.95 -5.19 -2.12
CA VAL A 141 -7.43 -4.61 -3.36
C VAL A 141 -8.29 -3.42 -3.80
N THR A 142 -7.64 -2.47 -4.43
CA THR A 142 -8.28 -1.42 -5.21
C THR A 142 -7.99 -1.67 -6.68
N ILE A 143 -9.02 -1.82 -7.48
CA ILE A 143 -8.95 -2.05 -8.92
C ILE A 143 -9.03 -0.72 -9.64
N ASN A 144 -8.01 -0.37 -10.40
CA ASN A 144 -8.02 0.80 -11.27
C ASN A 144 -8.71 0.44 -12.57
N VAL A 145 -9.79 1.15 -12.91
CA VAL A 145 -10.65 0.87 -14.06
C VAL A 145 -10.55 1.98 -15.07
N LYS A 146 -10.05 1.68 -16.27
CA LYS A 146 -10.04 2.63 -17.40
C LYS A 146 -11.47 2.86 -17.90
N LYS A 147 -11.68 3.99 -18.58
CA LYS A 147 -13.01 4.44 -19.01
C LYS A 147 -13.76 3.41 -19.87
N ASP A 148 -13.05 2.66 -20.68
CA ASP A 148 -13.56 1.65 -21.60
C ASP A 148 -13.72 0.25 -20.95
N GLU A 149 -13.18 0.01 -19.76
CA GLU A 149 -13.20 -1.28 -19.07
C GLU A 149 -14.45 -1.51 -18.19
N TRP A 150 -15.23 -0.48 -17.89
CA TRP A 150 -16.33 -0.55 -16.92
C TRP A 150 -17.39 -1.62 -17.22
N PHE A 151 -17.74 -1.81 -18.50
CA PHE A 151 -18.72 -2.84 -18.88
C PHE A 151 -18.19 -4.25 -18.65
N GLU A 152 -16.93 -4.51 -18.96
CA GLU A 152 -16.28 -5.79 -18.71
C GLU A 152 -16.14 -6.07 -17.21
N VAL A 153 -15.75 -5.06 -16.44
CA VAL A 153 -15.68 -5.13 -14.98
C VAL A 153 -17.04 -5.45 -14.40
N GLY A 154 -18.11 -4.77 -14.82
CA GLY A 154 -19.48 -5.06 -14.39
C GLY A 154 -19.92 -6.49 -14.71
N ALA A 155 -19.62 -6.98 -15.91
CA ALA A 155 -19.90 -8.36 -16.31
C ALA A 155 -19.08 -9.38 -15.53
N PHE A 156 -17.83 -9.08 -15.18
CA PHE A 156 -17.00 -9.92 -14.33
C PHE A 156 -17.55 -10.01 -12.92
N VAL A 157 -17.87 -8.86 -12.30
CA VAL A 157 -18.47 -8.80 -10.96
C VAL A 157 -19.78 -9.59 -10.91
N TYR A 158 -20.65 -9.40 -11.88
CA TYR A 158 -21.92 -10.14 -11.95
C TYR A 158 -21.71 -11.66 -12.01
N ARG A 159 -20.76 -12.13 -12.83
CA ARG A 159 -20.48 -13.58 -12.96
C ARG A 159 -19.86 -14.22 -11.72
N HIS A 160 -19.15 -13.45 -10.92
CA HIS A 160 -18.41 -13.93 -9.75
C HIS A 160 -18.97 -13.37 -8.43
N PHE A 161 -20.17 -12.81 -8.45
CA PHE A 161 -20.73 -12.08 -7.31
C PHE A 161 -20.75 -12.92 -6.04
N ASP A 162 -21.14 -14.19 -6.14
CA ASP A 162 -21.22 -15.10 -4.99
C ASP A 162 -19.85 -15.48 -4.40
N GLU A 163 -18.76 -15.25 -5.14
CA GLU A 163 -17.39 -15.49 -4.70
C GLU A 163 -16.71 -14.21 -4.17
N MET A 164 -17.31 -13.03 -4.41
CA MET A 164 -16.69 -11.76 -4.07
C MET A 164 -17.00 -11.35 -2.64
N SER A 165 -15.94 -11.18 -1.84
CA SER A 165 -16.06 -10.72 -0.45
C SER A 165 -15.95 -9.20 -0.30
N GLY A 166 -15.44 -8.50 -1.27
CA GLY A 166 -15.32 -7.04 -1.31
C GLY A 166 -14.09 -6.58 -2.10
N VAL A 167 -14.33 -5.67 -3.03
CA VAL A 167 -13.34 -5.05 -3.90
C VAL A 167 -13.68 -3.56 -4.02
N SER A 168 -12.67 -2.70 -3.97
CA SER A 168 -12.83 -1.28 -4.26
C SER A 168 -12.48 -1.01 -5.72
N PHE A 169 -13.25 -0.15 -6.35
CA PHE A 169 -13.03 0.27 -7.74
C PHE A 169 -12.76 1.77 -7.78
N LEU A 170 -11.69 2.15 -8.46
CA LEU A 170 -11.36 3.55 -8.71
C LEU A 170 -11.27 3.78 -10.22
N PRO A 171 -11.84 4.89 -10.73
CA PRO A 171 -11.54 5.33 -12.09
C PRO A 171 -10.02 5.51 -12.26
N PHE A 172 -9.47 4.92 -13.31
CA PHE A 172 -8.09 5.22 -13.69
C PHE A 172 -8.04 6.68 -14.14
N ASN A 173 -7.31 7.50 -13.39
CA ASN A 173 -7.19 8.91 -13.62
C ASN A 173 -5.73 9.25 -13.91
N GLU A 174 -5.46 9.82 -15.08
CA GLU A 174 -4.13 10.30 -15.45
C GLU A 174 -3.77 11.60 -14.72
N HIS A 175 -4.76 12.24 -14.08
CA HIS A 175 -4.56 13.48 -13.34
C HIS A 175 -4.38 13.20 -11.85
N THR A 176 -3.16 13.38 -11.40
CA THR A 176 -2.82 13.32 -9.99
C THR A 176 -3.24 14.64 -9.34
N TYR A 177 -3.98 14.59 -8.22
CA TYR A 177 -4.24 15.80 -7.43
C TYR A 177 -2.95 16.22 -6.70
N GLN A 178 -2.89 17.50 -6.33
CA GLN A 178 -1.71 18.08 -5.70
C GLN A 178 -1.36 17.33 -4.41
N GLN A 179 -0.07 16.97 -4.24
CA GLN A 179 0.44 16.20 -3.10
C GLN A 179 -0.20 14.80 -2.93
N ALA A 180 -0.61 14.17 -4.04
CA ALA A 180 -1.09 12.80 -3.99
C ALA A 180 -0.02 11.85 -3.40
N PRO A 181 -0.42 10.80 -2.65
CA PRO A 181 0.51 9.86 -2.02
C PRO A 181 1.49 9.18 -2.99
N TYR A 182 1.10 9.04 -4.24
CA TYR A 182 1.91 8.51 -5.34
C TYR A 182 1.74 9.41 -6.56
N GLN A 183 2.84 9.89 -7.09
CA GLN A 183 2.85 10.76 -8.26
C GLN A 183 3.86 10.21 -9.26
N GLU A 184 3.37 9.78 -10.42
CA GLU A 184 4.26 9.37 -11.50
C GLU A 184 5.18 10.53 -11.90
N CYS A 185 6.45 10.25 -12.15
CA CYS A 185 7.43 11.23 -12.59
C CYS A 185 8.31 10.69 -13.70
N LEU A 186 8.96 11.59 -14.42
CA LEU A 186 9.96 11.21 -15.39
C LEU A 186 11.25 10.73 -14.69
N PRO A 187 12.06 9.89 -15.36
CA PRO A 187 13.37 9.49 -14.84
C PRO A 187 14.26 10.70 -14.47
N THR A 188 14.16 11.78 -15.23
CA THR A 188 14.89 13.05 -14.97
C THR A 188 14.46 13.67 -13.65
N ASP A 189 13.17 13.75 -13.38
CA ASP A 189 12.63 14.34 -12.16
C ASP A 189 12.97 13.49 -10.93
N TYR A 190 12.95 12.16 -11.10
CA TYR A 190 13.43 11.23 -10.09
C TYR A 190 14.89 11.52 -9.71
N HIS A 191 15.79 11.69 -10.68
CA HIS A 191 17.19 11.97 -10.40
C HIS A 191 17.39 13.35 -9.76
N ILE A 192 16.66 14.38 -10.22
CA ILE A 192 16.71 15.72 -9.61
C ILE A 192 16.31 15.64 -8.13
N LEU A 193 15.23 14.94 -7.82
CA LEU A 193 14.77 14.78 -6.44
C LEU A 193 15.74 13.92 -5.62
N LEU A 194 16.33 12.89 -6.24
CA LEU A 194 17.32 12.04 -5.58
C LEU A 194 18.57 12.83 -5.19
N ASP A 195 19.03 13.73 -6.06
CA ASP A 195 20.18 14.61 -5.80
C ASP A 195 19.88 15.66 -4.70
N GLN A 196 18.62 15.92 -4.40
CA GLN A 196 18.18 16.79 -3.30
C GLN A 196 18.08 16.05 -1.96
N MET A 197 18.08 14.72 -1.98
CA MET A 197 18.05 13.94 -0.74
C MET A 197 19.39 14.07 0.00
N PRO A 198 19.39 14.11 1.34
CA PRO A 198 20.61 14.10 2.11
C PRO A 198 21.39 12.78 1.90
N ASP A 199 22.71 12.85 1.79
CA ASP A 199 23.58 11.68 1.64
C ASP A 199 23.46 10.70 2.82
N SER A 200 23.18 11.22 4.00
CA SER A 200 22.97 10.45 5.23
C SER A 200 22.09 11.21 6.21
N ILE A 201 21.39 10.46 7.05
CA ILE A 201 20.57 11.00 8.14
C ILE A 201 21.22 10.57 9.46
N ASP A 202 21.50 11.57 10.31
CA ASP A 202 22.07 11.33 11.65
C ASP A 202 20.95 10.98 12.66
N TRP A 203 20.56 9.71 12.66
CA TRP A 203 19.49 9.19 13.51
C TRP A 203 19.80 9.31 15.01
N ASP A 204 21.07 9.40 15.41
CA ASP A 204 21.44 9.54 16.83
C ASP A 204 20.95 10.86 17.41
N LYS A 205 20.75 11.88 16.58
CA LYS A 205 20.16 13.17 16.97
C LYS A 205 18.64 13.16 17.18
N LEU A 206 17.94 12.12 16.75
CA LEU A 206 16.49 12.08 16.90
C LEU A 206 16.07 12.20 18.39
N SER A 207 16.82 11.59 19.30
CA SER A 207 16.56 11.67 20.73
C SER A 207 16.60 13.11 21.29
N ASP A 208 17.30 14.04 20.63
CA ASP A 208 17.37 15.45 21.05
C ASP A 208 16.03 16.17 20.76
N TYR A 209 15.23 15.66 19.83
CA TYR A 209 13.92 16.18 19.46
C TYR A 209 12.78 15.54 20.27
N GLU A 210 12.97 14.32 20.76
CA GLU A 210 11.96 13.53 21.50
C GLU A 210 11.99 13.82 23.01
N GLN A 211 12.06 15.09 23.40
CA GLN A 211 12.14 15.48 24.83
C GLN A 211 10.79 15.54 25.52
N GLU A 212 9.69 15.69 24.76
CA GLU A 212 8.32 15.76 25.26
C GLU A 212 7.42 14.87 24.42
N ASP A 213 6.51 14.13 25.06
CA ASP A 213 5.48 13.36 24.39
C ASP A 213 4.33 14.28 23.94
N ASN A 214 4.42 14.80 22.71
CA ASN A 214 3.39 15.62 22.08
C ASN A 214 2.42 14.80 21.21
N THR A 215 2.46 13.47 21.28
CA THR A 215 1.62 12.58 20.47
C THR A 215 0.19 12.43 21.01
N ALA A 216 -0.09 12.95 22.22
CA ALA A 216 -1.42 12.97 22.78
C ALA A 216 -2.36 13.86 21.92
N GLY A 217 -3.10 13.24 21.02
CA GLY A 217 -4.04 13.87 20.10
C GLY A 217 -3.79 13.66 18.60
N SER A 218 -2.63 13.15 18.19
CA SER A 218 -2.41 12.78 16.78
C SER A 218 -2.88 11.34 16.54
N GLN A 219 -4.17 11.16 16.31
CA GLN A 219 -4.69 9.89 15.79
C GLN A 219 -4.52 9.89 14.28
N THR A 220 -3.43 9.29 13.81
CA THR A 220 -3.26 9.00 12.39
C THR A 220 -4.14 7.81 12.05
N LEU A 221 -5.30 8.04 11.49
CA LEU A 221 -6.11 6.99 10.89
C LEU A 221 -5.36 6.44 9.68
N ALA A 222 -5.18 5.12 9.64
CA ALA A 222 -4.60 4.46 8.48
C ALA A 222 -5.45 4.77 7.24
N CYS A 223 -4.80 5.30 6.20
CA CYS A 223 -5.47 5.60 4.93
C CYS A 223 -6.11 4.33 4.36
N SER A 224 -7.42 4.33 4.25
CA SER A 224 -8.20 3.37 3.48
C SER A 224 -8.67 4.04 2.19
N GLY A 225 -7.90 3.87 1.09
CA GLY A 225 -8.21 4.52 -0.18
C GLY A 225 -7.75 5.97 -0.27
N ASP A 226 -8.27 6.71 -1.24
CA ASP A 226 -7.84 8.07 -1.61
C ASP A 226 -8.24 9.20 -0.62
N SER A 227 -8.84 8.87 0.53
CA SER A 227 -9.19 9.88 1.53
C SER A 227 -8.61 9.52 2.89
N CYS A 228 -7.75 10.41 3.42
CA CYS A 228 -7.39 10.42 4.83
C CYS A 228 -8.37 11.35 5.55
N GLU A 229 -9.35 10.81 6.24
CA GLU A 229 -10.15 11.58 7.18
C GLU A 229 -9.45 11.58 8.54
N ILE A 230 -9.02 12.75 8.97
CA ILE A 230 -8.61 12.99 10.36
C ILE A 230 -9.90 13.31 11.11
N VAL A 231 -10.32 12.40 11.98
CA VAL A 231 -11.41 12.70 12.91
C VAL A 231 -10.77 13.24 14.18
N ASP A 232 -10.93 14.52 14.42
CA ASP A 232 -10.65 15.12 15.72
C ASP A 232 -11.70 14.58 16.71
N LEU A 233 -11.31 13.61 17.51
CA LEU A 233 -12.13 13.22 18.67
C LEU A 233 -11.87 14.26 19.77
N VAL A 234 -12.87 15.08 20.03
CA VAL A 234 -12.95 16.02 21.15
C VAL A 234 -13.17 15.21 22.45
#